data_6b889775fc8f67974a9d2e56dfd3ad43
#
_entry.id   6b889775fc8f67974a9d2e56dfd3ad43
#
_cell.length_a   1.000
_cell.length_b   1.000
_cell.length_c   1.000
_cell.angle_alpha   90.00
_cell.angle_beta   90.00
_cell.angle_gamma   90.00
#
_symmetry.space_group_name_H-M   'P 1'
#
loop_
_entity.id
_entity.type
_entity.pdbx_description
1 polymer ?
#
loop_
_entity_poly.entity_id
_entity_poly.type
_entity_poly.pdbx_seq_one_letter_code
_entity_poly.pdbx_strand_id
1 'polypeptide(L)'
;MYRNIVFTSFIIIEMNIYALSSGRGPSGIAIIRVSGINVLEISKKITNENDIKSKSINLCKFYDPTDQSIIDEGLLLWFPKPSSFTGDNLVEFHIHGSNAVINKFLHVLSKVDNCRLAEPGEFTKIAFQNNKIDLLEAESIGDLIHSETEL
;
A
#
# COMPACT_ATOMS: atom_id res chain seq x y z
N MET A 1 -6.41 15.53 -6.68
CA MET A 1 -7.82 15.87 -6.73
C MET A 1 -8.68 14.64 -7.02
N TYR A 2 -8.50 13.94 -8.12
CA TYR A 2 -9.24 12.70 -8.42
C TYR A 2 -8.53 11.44 -7.97
N ARG A 3 -7.66 11.58 -6.99
CA ARG A 3 -6.87 10.48 -6.43
C ARG A 3 -7.78 9.49 -5.75
N ASN A 4 -7.71 8.25 -6.17
CA ASN A 4 -8.42 7.17 -5.47
C ASN A 4 -9.93 7.39 -5.36
N ILE A 5 -10.52 8.12 -6.31
CA ILE A 5 -11.96 8.41 -6.32
C ILE A 5 -12.59 7.73 -7.53
N VAL A 6 -13.65 6.99 -7.30
CA VAL A 6 -14.46 6.34 -8.33
C VAL A 6 -15.89 6.84 -8.25
N PHE A 7 -16.46 7.23 -9.40
CA PHE A 7 -17.86 7.66 -9.49
C PHE A 7 -18.75 6.45 -9.76
N THR A 8 -19.69 6.22 -8.88
CA THR A 8 -20.69 5.15 -9.04
C THR A 8 -22.05 5.69 -8.66
N SER A 9 -22.99 5.78 -9.61
CA SER A 9 -24.37 6.21 -9.37
C SER A 9 -24.49 7.50 -8.54
N PHE A 10 -23.73 8.54 -8.90
CA PHE A 10 -23.67 9.85 -8.21
C PHE A 10 -23.01 9.80 -6.82
N ILE A 11 -22.47 8.66 -6.40
CA ILE A 11 -21.70 8.54 -5.16
C ILE A 11 -20.22 8.53 -5.48
N ILE A 12 -19.45 9.37 -4.78
CA ILE A 12 -17.99 9.36 -4.86
C ILE A 12 -17.48 8.36 -3.82
N ILE A 13 -16.80 7.32 -4.27
CA ILE A 13 -16.18 6.32 -3.40
C ILE A 13 -14.67 6.54 -3.44
N GLU A 14 -14.09 6.81 -2.29
CA GLU A 14 -12.63 6.88 -2.17
C GLU A 14 -12.04 5.47 -2.16
N MET A 15 -11.05 5.26 -3.01
CA MET A 15 -10.36 3.98 -3.14
C MET A 15 -9.02 4.04 -2.44
N ASN A 16 -8.72 3.00 -1.69
CA ASN A 16 -7.36 2.74 -1.24
C ASN A 16 -6.62 1.97 -2.32
N ILE A 17 -5.37 2.29 -2.55
CA ILE A 17 -4.53 1.59 -3.54
C ILE A 17 -3.42 0.84 -2.85
N TYR A 18 -3.05 -0.31 -3.41
CA TYR A 18 -1.95 -1.12 -2.90
C TYR A 18 -1.06 -1.61 -4.03
N ALA A 19 0.19 -1.84 -3.73
CA ALA A 19 1.12 -2.49 -4.64
C ALA A 19 2.33 -3.05 -3.88
N LEU A 20 3.00 -4.01 -4.53
CA LEU A 20 4.35 -4.38 -4.16
C LEU A 20 5.27 -3.21 -4.53
N SER A 21 5.89 -2.58 -3.54
CA SER A 21 6.75 -1.41 -3.75
C SER A 21 8.24 -1.74 -3.74
N SER A 22 8.60 -2.96 -3.39
CA SER A 22 9.96 -3.50 -3.53
C SER A 22 10.09 -4.25 -4.85
N GLY A 23 11.33 -4.49 -5.30
CA GLY A 23 11.58 -5.28 -6.50
C GLY A 23 11.02 -6.70 -6.40
N ARG A 24 10.68 -7.30 -7.54
CA ARG A 24 10.33 -8.72 -7.63
C ARG A 24 11.61 -9.54 -7.74
N GLY A 25 11.56 -10.74 -7.22
CA GLY A 25 12.67 -11.68 -7.24
C GLY A 25 13.00 -12.19 -5.84
N PRO A 26 13.92 -13.15 -5.73
CA PRO A 26 14.30 -13.66 -4.42
C PRO A 26 14.95 -12.53 -3.62
N SER A 27 14.24 -12.06 -2.60
CA SER A 27 14.74 -11.12 -1.62
C SER A 27 14.30 -11.58 -0.23
N GLY A 28 15.05 -11.15 0.80
CA GLY A 28 14.70 -11.47 2.19
C GLY A 28 13.40 -10.78 2.62
N ILE A 29 13.13 -9.59 2.07
CA ILE A 29 12.01 -8.74 2.48
C ILE A 29 11.28 -8.22 1.24
N ALA A 30 9.95 -8.25 1.30
CA ALA A 30 9.08 -7.55 0.36
C ALA A 30 8.30 -6.47 1.10
N ILE A 31 8.02 -5.37 0.42
CA ILE A 31 7.27 -4.24 0.96
C ILE A 31 5.98 -4.08 0.17
N ILE A 32 4.85 -4.23 0.85
CA ILE A 32 3.53 -3.93 0.29
C ILE A 32 3.07 -2.60 0.85
N ARG A 33 2.83 -1.65 -0.04
CA ARG A 33 2.40 -0.30 0.31
C ARG A 33 0.92 -0.14 0.02
N VAL A 34 0.20 0.47 0.97
CA VAL A 34 -1.22 0.80 0.82
C VAL A 34 -1.40 2.27 1.16
N SER A 35 -2.07 3.02 0.30
CA SER A 35 -2.34 4.45 0.50
C SER A 35 -3.82 4.75 0.30
N GLY A 36 -4.40 5.58 1.16
CA GLY A 36 -5.78 5.99 1.08
C GLY A 36 -6.40 6.28 2.44
N ILE A 37 -7.68 6.61 2.44
CA ILE A 37 -8.37 7.09 3.64
C ILE A 37 -8.56 6.00 4.71
N ASN A 38 -8.69 4.75 4.33
CA ASN A 38 -9.03 3.65 5.25
C ASN A 38 -7.82 2.75 5.60
N VAL A 39 -6.61 3.16 5.29
CA VAL A 39 -5.44 2.27 5.47
C VAL A 39 -5.22 1.83 6.91
N LEU A 40 -5.53 2.68 7.88
CA LEU A 40 -5.40 2.32 9.29
C LEU A 40 -6.41 1.22 9.67
N GLU A 41 -7.65 1.35 9.23
CA GLU A 41 -8.70 0.34 9.47
C GLU A 41 -8.36 -0.99 8.77
N ILE A 42 -7.83 -0.93 7.55
CA ILE A 42 -7.34 -2.12 6.84
C ILE A 42 -6.23 -2.79 7.63
N SER A 43 -5.28 -2.00 8.14
CA SER A 43 -4.17 -2.51 8.94
C SER A 43 -4.64 -3.21 10.21
N LYS A 44 -5.60 -2.62 10.91
CA LYS A 44 -6.19 -3.22 12.12
C LYS A 44 -6.84 -4.57 11.83
N LYS A 45 -7.54 -4.69 10.71
CA LYS A 45 -8.15 -5.96 10.30
C LYS A 45 -7.14 -7.04 9.97
N ILE A 46 -6.03 -6.66 9.33
CA ILE A 46 -4.98 -7.60 8.92
C ILE A 46 -4.11 -8.03 10.11
N THR A 47 -3.90 -7.15 11.08
CA THR A 47 -3.01 -7.43 12.21
C THR A 47 -3.73 -7.88 13.47
N ASN A 48 -5.05 -7.67 13.57
CA ASN A 48 -5.84 -7.81 14.80
C ASN A 48 -5.30 -6.90 15.93
N GLU A 49 -4.58 -5.83 15.59
CA GLU A 49 -4.06 -4.86 16.54
C GLU A 49 -4.91 -3.60 16.52
N ASN A 50 -5.24 -3.08 17.70
CA ASN A 50 -5.99 -1.83 17.83
C ASN A 50 -5.09 -0.61 18.05
N ASP A 51 -3.89 -0.82 18.57
CA ASP A 51 -2.93 0.24 18.88
C ASP A 51 -1.73 0.17 17.94
N ILE A 52 -1.90 0.74 16.74
CA ILE A 52 -0.82 0.85 15.76
C ILE A 52 -0.20 2.24 15.89
N LYS A 53 1.07 2.27 16.29
CA LYS A 53 1.79 3.52 16.53
C LYS A 53 2.32 4.09 15.22
N SER A 54 2.06 5.37 15.00
CA SER A 54 2.59 6.10 13.84
C SER A 54 4.09 6.35 13.97
N LYS A 55 4.77 6.40 12.83
CA LYS A 55 6.20 6.71 12.74
C LYS A 55 7.08 5.81 13.63
N SER A 56 6.62 4.59 13.82
CA SER A 56 7.29 3.58 14.65
C SER A 56 7.26 2.24 13.92
N ILE A 57 8.16 1.36 14.32
CA ILE A 57 8.15 -0.02 13.84
C ILE A 57 7.21 -0.82 14.73
N ASN A 58 6.12 -1.33 14.13
CA ASN A 58 5.18 -2.21 14.80
C ASN A 58 5.46 -3.64 14.36
N LEU A 59 5.91 -4.47 15.28
CA LEU A 59 6.10 -5.91 15.03
C LEU A 59 4.75 -6.60 15.13
N CYS A 60 4.30 -7.26 14.05
CA CYS A 60 2.95 -7.80 13.94
C CYS A 60 2.94 -9.17 13.28
N LYS A 61 1.91 -9.93 13.61
CA LYS A 61 1.46 -11.05 12.76
C LYS A 61 0.39 -10.53 11.82
N PHE A 62 0.38 -11.04 10.59
CA PHE A 62 -0.58 -10.69 9.58
C PHE A 62 -1.52 -11.85 9.32
N TYR A 63 -2.81 -11.58 9.30
CA TYR A 63 -3.87 -12.57 9.18
C TYR A 63 -4.75 -12.29 7.97
N ASP A 64 -5.29 -13.35 7.39
CA ASP A 64 -6.39 -13.23 6.44
C ASP A 64 -7.66 -12.90 7.23
N PRO A 65 -8.32 -11.75 7.00
CA PRO A 65 -9.50 -11.38 7.77
C PRO A 65 -10.70 -12.32 7.56
N THR A 66 -10.71 -13.10 6.48
CA THR A 66 -11.85 -13.97 6.15
C THR A 66 -11.85 -15.25 6.98
N ASP A 67 -10.69 -15.83 7.27
CA ASP A 67 -10.57 -17.12 7.96
C ASP A 67 -9.62 -17.09 9.16
N GLN A 68 -8.99 -15.94 9.44
CA GLN A 68 -8.02 -15.74 10.52
C GLN A 68 -6.76 -16.61 10.41
N SER A 69 -6.47 -17.15 9.24
CA SER A 69 -5.21 -17.85 9.00
C SER A 69 -4.05 -16.85 8.98
N ILE A 70 -2.89 -17.29 9.48
CA ILE A 70 -1.67 -16.45 9.49
C ILE A 70 -1.10 -16.42 8.09
N ILE A 71 -0.84 -15.20 7.59
CA ILE A 71 -0.15 -14.98 6.32
C ILE A 71 1.36 -14.98 6.55
N ASP A 72 1.80 -14.18 7.51
CA ASP A 72 3.21 -13.96 7.80
C ASP A 72 3.38 -13.23 9.14
N GLU A 73 4.61 -13.05 9.56
CA GLU A 73 4.99 -12.19 10.67
C GLU A 73 6.04 -11.21 10.16
N GLY A 74 5.87 -9.93 10.49
CA GLY A 74 6.75 -8.89 9.97
C GLY A 74 6.53 -7.55 10.62
N LEU A 75 6.78 -6.50 9.86
CA LEU A 75 6.73 -5.13 10.36
C LEU A 75 5.61 -4.35 9.68
N LEU A 76 4.95 -3.50 10.44
CA LEU A 76 4.00 -2.53 9.91
C LEU A 76 4.47 -1.13 10.27
N LEU A 77 4.52 -0.26 9.25
CA LEU A 77 4.83 1.15 9.41
C LEU A 77 3.61 1.97 9.00
N TRP A 78 3.17 2.83 9.90
CA TRP A 78 2.01 3.70 9.71
C TRP A 78 2.46 5.16 9.58
N PHE A 79 2.10 5.79 8.47
CA PHE A 79 2.41 7.19 8.16
C PHE A 79 1.12 7.96 7.94
N PRO A 80 0.61 8.66 8.99
CA PRO A 80 -0.55 9.51 8.82
C PRO A 80 -0.25 10.71 7.91
N LYS A 81 -1.24 11.13 7.14
CA LYS A 81 -1.11 12.33 6.31
C LYS A 81 -0.79 13.56 7.16
N PRO A 82 -0.01 14.54 6.67
CA PRO A 82 0.65 14.53 5.37
C PRO A 82 2.05 13.90 5.37
N SER A 83 2.46 13.31 6.49
CA SER A 83 3.83 12.83 6.71
C SER A 83 4.04 11.43 6.11
N SER A 84 3.84 11.31 4.80
CA SER A 84 3.98 10.07 4.05
C SER A 84 4.57 10.34 2.66
N PHE A 85 4.96 9.29 1.95
CA PHE A 85 5.45 9.42 0.58
C PHE A 85 4.40 10.04 -0.34
N THR A 86 3.16 9.59 -0.27
CA THR A 86 2.06 10.10 -1.10
C THR A 86 1.49 11.44 -0.60
N GLY A 87 1.72 11.80 0.65
CA GLY A 87 1.04 12.91 1.31
C GLY A 87 -0.34 12.54 1.86
N ASP A 88 -0.86 11.37 1.53
CA ASP A 88 -2.08 10.81 2.10
C ASP A 88 -1.73 9.82 3.22
N ASN A 89 -2.73 9.26 3.90
CA ASN A 89 -2.50 8.17 4.85
C ASN A 89 -1.88 6.98 4.11
N LEU A 90 -0.83 6.40 4.69
CA LEU A 90 -0.07 5.35 4.06
C LEU A 90 0.43 4.34 5.09
N VAL A 91 0.36 3.06 4.74
CA VAL A 91 1.01 2.00 5.52
C VAL A 91 1.93 1.19 4.62
N GLU A 92 2.97 0.65 5.23
CA GLU A 92 3.85 -0.34 4.61
C GLU A 92 3.85 -1.61 5.44
N PHE A 93 3.59 -2.73 4.77
CA PHE A 93 3.73 -4.06 5.36
C PHE A 93 5.05 -4.65 4.86
N HIS A 94 5.97 -4.88 5.77
CA HIS A 94 7.25 -5.51 5.49
C HIS A 94 7.14 -6.99 5.82
N ILE A 95 7.13 -7.82 4.80
CA ILE A 95 6.88 -9.25 4.86
C ILE A 95 8.07 -10.04 4.31
N HIS A 96 8.08 -11.35 4.49
CA HIS A 96 9.08 -12.19 3.83
C HIS A 96 8.91 -12.16 2.31
N GLY A 97 10.03 -12.14 1.59
CA GLY A 97 10.06 -11.92 0.15
C GLY A 97 9.75 -13.16 -0.69
N SER A 98 9.10 -14.19 -0.14
CA SER A 98 8.70 -15.36 -0.94
C SER A 98 7.47 -15.04 -1.81
N ASN A 99 7.42 -15.63 -2.99
CA ASN A 99 6.28 -15.45 -3.89
C ASN A 99 4.96 -15.90 -3.24
N ALA A 100 4.98 -16.96 -2.45
CA ALA A 100 3.79 -17.46 -1.78
C ALA A 100 3.22 -16.44 -0.80
N VAL A 101 4.07 -15.82 0.02
CA VAL A 101 3.65 -14.81 0.99
C VAL A 101 3.16 -13.55 0.28
N ILE A 102 3.92 -13.05 -0.71
CA ILE A 102 3.54 -11.88 -1.49
C ILE A 102 2.18 -12.09 -2.16
N ASN A 103 2.00 -13.19 -2.86
CA ASN A 103 0.76 -13.47 -3.57
C ASN A 103 -0.42 -13.62 -2.62
N LYS A 104 -0.23 -14.26 -1.48
CA LYS A 104 -1.28 -14.38 -0.45
C LYS A 104 -1.67 -13.01 0.09
N PHE A 105 -0.70 -12.15 0.38
CA PHE A 105 -0.96 -10.81 0.92
C PHE A 105 -1.71 -9.95 -0.11
N LEU A 106 -1.27 -9.95 -1.36
CA LEU A 106 -1.95 -9.22 -2.43
C LEU A 106 -3.37 -9.74 -2.66
N HIS A 107 -3.57 -11.05 -2.58
CA HIS A 107 -4.90 -11.65 -2.69
C HIS A 107 -5.84 -11.17 -1.56
N VAL A 108 -5.34 -11.15 -0.33
CA VAL A 108 -6.10 -10.64 0.83
C VAL A 108 -6.52 -9.19 0.60
N LEU A 109 -5.60 -8.34 0.15
CA LEU A 109 -5.92 -6.94 -0.14
C LEU A 109 -6.94 -6.79 -1.28
N SER A 110 -6.91 -7.67 -2.28
CA SER A 110 -7.87 -7.66 -3.38
C SER A 110 -9.31 -7.92 -2.93
N LYS A 111 -9.51 -8.51 -1.76
CA LYS A 111 -10.83 -8.81 -1.18
C LYS A 111 -11.32 -7.74 -0.21
N VAL A 112 -10.49 -6.75 0.10
CA VAL A 112 -10.87 -5.64 0.98
C VAL A 112 -11.74 -4.65 0.19
N ASP A 113 -12.85 -4.22 0.77
CA ASP A 113 -13.73 -3.23 0.16
C ASP A 113 -12.98 -1.91 -0.07
N ASN A 114 -13.27 -1.26 -1.20
CA ASN A 114 -12.69 0.02 -1.59
C ASN A 114 -11.15 -0.01 -1.61
N CYS A 115 -10.59 -1.14 -2.01
CA CYS A 115 -9.15 -1.34 -2.11
C CYS A 115 -8.84 -2.00 -3.45
N ARG A 116 -7.97 -1.39 -4.24
CA ARG A 116 -7.61 -1.89 -5.57
C ARG A 116 -6.10 -1.86 -5.80
N LEU A 117 -5.64 -2.66 -6.73
CA LEU A 117 -4.25 -2.61 -7.17
C LEU A 117 -3.96 -1.22 -7.77
N ALA A 118 -2.84 -0.63 -7.37
CA ALA A 118 -2.37 0.62 -7.96
C ALA A 118 -1.98 0.42 -9.42
N GLU A 119 -2.21 1.45 -10.21
CA GLU A 119 -1.66 1.50 -11.56
C GLU A 119 -0.18 1.88 -11.52
N PRO A 120 0.61 1.51 -12.56
CA PRO A 120 2.01 1.90 -12.64
C PRO A 120 2.19 3.41 -12.44
N GLY A 121 3.08 3.80 -11.52
CA GLY A 121 3.37 5.20 -11.23
C GLY A 121 2.31 5.94 -10.40
N GLU A 122 1.27 5.27 -9.95
CA GLU A 122 0.17 5.96 -9.26
C GLU A 122 0.57 6.56 -7.91
N PHE A 123 1.39 5.87 -7.11
CA PHE A 123 1.91 6.44 -5.85
C PHE A 123 2.73 7.70 -6.10
N THR A 124 3.57 7.68 -7.12
CA THR A 124 4.38 8.83 -7.53
C THR A 124 3.51 9.99 -8.01
N LYS A 125 2.47 9.69 -8.80
CA LYS A 125 1.52 10.68 -9.26
C LYS A 125 0.82 11.38 -8.11
N ILE A 126 0.36 10.64 -7.12
CA ILE A 126 -0.29 11.19 -5.93
C ILE A 126 0.69 12.04 -5.13
N ALA A 127 1.93 11.56 -4.94
CA ALA A 127 2.96 12.33 -4.26
C ALA A 127 3.22 13.68 -4.95
N PHE A 128 3.29 13.69 -6.27
CA PHE A 128 3.43 14.91 -7.06
C PHE A 128 2.21 15.83 -6.89
N GLN A 129 1.00 15.29 -6.98
CA GLN A 129 -0.23 16.07 -6.79
C GLN A 129 -0.35 16.68 -5.40
N ASN A 130 0.23 16.04 -4.40
CA ASN A 130 0.28 16.52 -3.02
C ASN A 130 1.53 17.38 -2.72
N ASN A 131 2.29 17.76 -3.74
CA ASN A 131 3.51 18.55 -3.60
C ASN A 131 4.57 17.93 -2.69
N LYS A 132 4.63 16.60 -2.62
CA LYS A 132 5.64 15.87 -1.84
C LYS A 132 6.94 15.71 -2.61
N ILE A 133 6.88 15.70 -3.92
CA ILE A 133 8.01 15.60 -4.85
C ILE A 133 7.82 16.62 -5.97
N ASP A 134 8.90 17.06 -6.59
CA ASP A 134 8.84 17.95 -7.75
C ASP A 134 8.63 17.14 -9.05
N LEU A 135 8.43 17.89 -10.17
CA LEU A 135 8.18 17.25 -11.46
C LEU A 135 9.34 16.39 -11.93
N LEU A 136 10.58 16.84 -11.71
CA LEU A 136 11.76 16.09 -12.13
C LEU A 136 11.90 14.77 -11.37
N GLU A 137 11.67 14.79 -10.07
CA GLU A 137 11.65 13.59 -9.25
C GLU A 137 10.53 12.62 -9.68
N ALA A 138 9.33 13.15 -9.96
CA ALA A 138 8.19 12.37 -10.41
C ALA A 138 8.47 11.69 -11.76
N GLU A 139 9.04 12.41 -12.72
CA GLU A 139 9.40 11.86 -14.02
C GLU A 139 10.47 10.76 -13.90
N SER A 140 11.49 10.99 -13.08
CA SER A 140 12.56 10.02 -12.85
C SER A 140 12.04 8.72 -12.26
N ILE A 141 11.20 8.76 -11.25
CA ILE A 141 10.60 7.58 -10.63
C ILE A 141 9.59 6.92 -11.59
N GLY A 142 8.79 7.73 -12.28
CA GLY A 142 7.79 7.25 -13.25
C GLY A 142 8.44 6.48 -14.39
N ASP A 143 9.54 6.97 -14.93
CA ASP A 143 10.28 6.28 -16.00
C ASP A 143 10.81 4.93 -15.52
N LEU A 144 11.33 4.84 -14.31
CA LEU A 144 11.79 3.57 -13.74
C LEU A 144 10.64 2.56 -13.58
N ILE A 145 9.48 2.99 -13.12
CA ILE A 145 8.29 2.12 -12.97
C ILE A 145 7.82 1.64 -14.34
N HIS A 146 7.76 2.52 -15.35
CA HIS A 146 7.37 2.15 -16.71
C HIS A 146 8.33 1.13 -17.34
N SER A 147 9.63 1.31 -17.17
CA SER A 147 10.61 0.38 -17.72
C SER A 147 10.52 -1.02 -17.08
N GLU A 148 10.16 -1.10 -15.81
CA GLU A 148 9.93 -2.39 -15.13
C GLU A 148 8.65 -3.09 -15.59
N THR A 149 7.62 -2.35 -15.97
CA THR A 149 6.35 -2.92 -16.41
C THR A 149 6.35 -3.34 -17.87
N GLU A 150 7.22 -2.80 -18.69
CA GLU A 150 7.38 -3.18 -20.10
C GLU A 150 8.14 -4.50 -20.29
N LEU A 151 8.76 -4.99 -19.25
CA LEU A 151 9.46 -6.27 -19.26
C LEU A 151 8.53 -7.42 -18.90
#